data_d314253f645b94a2874f1f4619c4de0f
#
_entry.id   d314253f645b94a2874f1f4619c4de0f
#
_cell.length_a   1.000
_cell.length_b   1.000
_cell.length_c   1.000
_cell.angle_alpha   90.00
_cell.angle_beta   90.00
_cell.angle_gamma   90.00
#
_symmetry.space_group_name_H-M   'P 1'
#
loop_
_entity.id
_entity.type
_entity.pdbx_description
1 polymer ?
#
loop_
_entity_poly.entity_id
_entity_poly.type
_entity_poly.pdbx_seq_one_letter_code
_entity_poly.pdbx_strand_id
1 'polypeptide(L)'
;PIMPLASYTPFVPPNAIALAGGYWRVTGNLVIPSDTSVAGSIIVRGNVVVSEGARVEGSIKAHGTMHIKSRAVVMGSLSARERIVIEDGARLSGPVISETSIVVGAAVVGIASKRTTVTAPRVELRAGATIYGAVMSADGGASVG
;
A
#
# COMPACT_ATOMS: atom_id res chain seq x y z
N PRO A 1 -4.32 -8.63 15.04
CA PRO A 1 -4.23 -9.89 14.29
C PRO A 1 -4.88 -9.76 12.92
N ILE A 2 -4.37 -10.57 11.99
CA ILE A 2 -4.92 -10.63 10.64
C ILE A 2 -6.11 -11.57 10.65
N MET A 3 -7.22 -11.13 10.05
CA MET A 3 -8.41 -11.97 9.94
C MET A 3 -8.14 -13.19 9.05
N PRO A 4 -8.76 -14.34 9.32
CA PRO A 4 -8.73 -15.45 8.38
C PRO A 4 -9.23 -15.02 7.00
N LEU A 5 -8.68 -15.60 5.95
CA LEU A 5 -9.07 -15.23 4.58
C LEU A 5 -10.57 -15.38 4.33
N ALA A 6 -11.20 -16.40 4.93
CA ALA A 6 -12.63 -16.61 4.82
C ALA A 6 -13.49 -15.49 5.44
N SER A 7 -12.91 -14.65 6.29
CA SER A 7 -13.62 -13.51 6.90
C SER A 7 -13.66 -12.27 6.02
N TYR A 8 -12.90 -12.27 4.91
CA TYR A 8 -12.94 -11.16 3.97
C TYR A 8 -14.05 -11.33 2.95
N THR A 9 -14.74 -10.25 2.63
CA THR A 9 -15.69 -10.23 1.54
C THR A 9 -14.94 -9.93 0.24
N PRO A 10 -15.07 -10.76 -0.80
CA PRO A 10 -14.42 -10.47 -2.07
C PRO A 10 -14.91 -9.15 -2.66
N PHE A 11 -14.00 -8.38 -3.21
CA PHE A 11 -14.31 -7.09 -3.83
C PHE A 11 -13.66 -7.00 -5.20
N VAL A 12 -14.45 -6.67 -6.21
CA VAL A 12 -13.96 -6.37 -7.56
C VAL A 12 -14.19 -4.87 -7.77
N PRO A 13 -13.14 -4.11 -8.10
CA PRO A 13 -13.30 -2.67 -8.30
C PRO A 13 -14.38 -2.38 -9.36
N PRO A 14 -15.35 -1.48 -9.07
CA PRO A 14 -16.39 -1.15 -10.03
C PRO A 14 -15.78 -0.49 -11.27
N ASN A 15 -16.35 -0.78 -12.43
CA ASN A 15 -15.91 -0.28 -13.73
C ASN A 15 -14.44 -0.60 -14.04
N ALA A 16 -13.87 -1.61 -13.40
CA ALA A 16 -12.51 -2.05 -13.66
C ALA A 16 -12.47 -2.85 -14.96
N ILE A 17 -11.37 -2.68 -15.69
CA ILE A 17 -11.10 -3.46 -16.89
C ILE A 17 -10.05 -4.51 -16.54
N ALA A 18 -10.38 -5.78 -16.77
CA ALA A 18 -9.43 -6.86 -16.56
C ALA A 18 -8.34 -6.82 -17.63
N LEU A 19 -7.09 -6.83 -17.19
CA LEU A 19 -5.93 -6.88 -18.08
C LEU A 19 -5.23 -8.22 -17.93
N ALA A 20 -4.33 -8.54 -18.87
CA ALA A 20 -3.53 -9.74 -18.78
C ALA A 20 -2.67 -9.74 -17.51
N GLY A 21 -2.38 -10.93 -16.96
CA GLY A 21 -1.51 -11.08 -15.81
C GLY A 21 -2.17 -10.81 -14.46
N GLY A 22 -3.50 -10.83 -14.39
CA GLY A 22 -4.22 -10.65 -13.13
C GLY A 22 -4.30 -9.21 -12.66
N TYR A 23 -4.24 -8.25 -13.59
CA TYR A 23 -4.37 -6.83 -13.28
C TYR A 23 -5.78 -6.32 -13.55
N TRP A 24 -6.21 -5.39 -12.69
CA TRP A 24 -7.42 -4.59 -12.89
C TRP A 24 -7.01 -3.15 -13.15
N ARG A 25 -7.58 -2.52 -14.17
CA ARG A 25 -7.37 -1.10 -14.43
C ARG A 25 -8.62 -0.32 -14.05
N VAL A 26 -8.45 0.69 -13.21
CA VAL A 26 -9.52 1.57 -12.75
C VAL A 26 -9.22 3.00 -13.19
N THR A 27 -10.18 3.64 -13.86
CA THR A 27 -10.06 5.05 -14.23
C THR A 27 -10.76 5.89 -13.15
N GLY A 28 -10.06 6.93 -12.67
CA GLY A 28 -10.55 7.74 -11.57
C GLY A 28 -10.10 7.20 -10.21
N ASN A 29 -10.70 7.69 -9.15
CA ASN A 29 -10.34 7.30 -7.79
C ASN A 29 -10.96 5.96 -7.39
N LEU A 30 -10.30 5.25 -6.48
CA LEU A 30 -10.78 3.98 -5.98
C LEU A 30 -10.71 3.95 -4.46
N VAL A 31 -11.80 3.51 -3.84
CA VAL A 31 -11.84 3.17 -2.41
C VAL A 31 -12.11 1.68 -2.30
N ILE A 32 -11.17 0.95 -1.69
CA ILE A 32 -11.36 -0.47 -1.38
C ILE A 32 -12.01 -0.54 0.00
N PRO A 33 -13.24 -1.09 0.11
CA PRO A 33 -13.99 -1.06 1.37
C PRO A 33 -13.32 -1.86 2.49
N SER A 34 -13.64 -1.51 3.73
CA SER A 34 -13.14 -2.22 4.90
C SER A 34 -13.51 -3.70 4.85
N ASP A 35 -12.60 -4.53 5.36
CA ASP A 35 -12.79 -5.98 5.52
C ASP A 35 -13.11 -6.71 4.21
N THR A 36 -12.73 -6.13 3.08
CA THR A 36 -12.83 -6.79 1.78
C THR A 36 -11.47 -7.28 1.31
N SER A 37 -11.46 -8.21 0.36
CA SER A 37 -10.22 -8.66 -0.27
C SER A 37 -10.30 -8.47 -1.77
N VAL A 38 -9.20 -8.01 -2.35
CA VAL A 38 -9.03 -7.90 -3.80
C VAL A 38 -8.03 -8.94 -4.24
N ALA A 39 -8.46 -9.84 -5.15
CA ALA A 39 -7.57 -10.80 -5.77
C ALA A 39 -6.86 -10.13 -6.95
N GLY A 40 -5.53 -10.23 -6.97
CA GLY A 40 -4.73 -9.67 -8.05
C GLY A 40 -4.25 -8.24 -7.79
N SER A 41 -3.72 -7.64 -8.84
CA SER A 41 -3.09 -6.32 -8.77
C SER A 41 -3.99 -5.26 -9.41
N ILE A 42 -3.81 -3.99 -9.00
CA ILE A 42 -4.67 -2.89 -9.43
C ILE A 42 -3.81 -1.75 -9.94
N ILE A 43 -4.20 -1.21 -11.09
CA ILE A 43 -3.64 0.04 -11.62
C ILE A 43 -4.76 1.08 -11.60
N VAL A 44 -4.58 2.14 -10.82
CA VAL A 44 -5.60 3.18 -10.63
C VAL A 44 -5.11 4.48 -11.23
N ARG A 45 -5.89 5.04 -12.14
CA ARG A 45 -5.57 6.34 -12.75
C ARG A 45 -6.11 7.51 -11.93
N GLY A 46 -5.87 7.45 -10.63
CA GLY A 46 -6.35 8.44 -9.69
C GLY A 46 -5.78 8.14 -8.32
N ASN A 47 -6.53 8.52 -7.29
CA ASN A 47 -6.15 8.28 -5.90
C ASN A 47 -6.72 6.95 -5.41
N VAL A 48 -6.01 6.30 -4.49
CA VAL A 48 -6.43 5.02 -3.91
C VAL A 48 -6.54 5.16 -2.40
N VAL A 49 -7.64 4.66 -1.85
CA VAL A 49 -7.77 4.44 -0.42
C VAL A 49 -8.01 2.95 -0.19
N VAL A 50 -7.12 2.32 0.59
CA VAL A 50 -7.34 0.97 1.08
C VAL A 50 -7.86 1.11 2.49
N SER A 51 -9.15 0.82 2.68
CA SER A 51 -9.84 1.08 3.95
C SER A 51 -9.37 0.13 5.06
N GLU A 52 -9.75 0.45 6.30
CA GLU A 52 -9.31 -0.30 7.47
C GLU A 52 -9.60 -1.79 7.33
N GLY A 53 -8.60 -2.61 7.59
CA GLY A 53 -8.74 -4.06 7.58
C GLY A 53 -8.91 -4.68 6.20
N ALA A 54 -8.87 -3.91 5.12
CA ALA A 54 -8.95 -4.47 3.78
C ALA A 54 -7.66 -5.21 3.40
N ARG A 55 -7.76 -6.14 2.47
CA ARG A 55 -6.65 -6.95 2.01
C ARG A 55 -6.53 -6.89 0.49
N VAL A 56 -5.33 -6.62 -0.01
CA VAL A 56 -5.02 -6.68 -1.43
C VAL A 56 -3.94 -7.75 -1.64
N GLU A 57 -4.23 -8.75 -2.46
CA GLU A 57 -3.32 -9.87 -2.64
C GLU A 57 -2.21 -9.58 -3.64
N GLY A 58 -2.37 -8.58 -4.49
CA GLY A 58 -1.36 -8.16 -5.44
C GLY A 58 -0.79 -6.80 -5.14
N SER A 59 -0.31 -6.14 -6.18
CA SER A 59 0.30 -4.82 -6.10
C SER A 59 -0.70 -3.73 -6.45
N ILE A 60 -0.43 -2.51 -5.98
CA ILE A 60 -1.25 -1.35 -6.29
C ILE A 60 -0.36 -0.26 -6.89
N LYS A 61 -0.75 0.23 -8.06
CA LYS A 61 -0.11 1.37 -8.70
C LYS A 61 -1.13 2.50 -8.84
N ALA A 62 -0.83 3.66 -8.29
CA ALA A 62 -1.71 4.83 -8.37
C ALA A 62 -1.02 5.96 -9.13
N HIS A 63 -1.78 6.65 -9.97
CA HIS A 63 -1.29 7.86 -10.63
C HIS A 63 -1.39 9.08 -9.71
N GLY A 64 -2.20 9.02 -8.67
CA GLY A 64 -2.32 10.05 -7.66
C GLY A 64 -1.72 9.62 -6.32
N THR A 65 -2.43 9.95 -5.26
CA THR A 65 -2.06 9.60 -3.88
C THR A 65 -2.52 8.20 -3.51
N MET A 66 -1.92 7.65 -2.46
CA MET A 66 -2.32 6.36 -1.92
C MET A 66 -2.41 6.45 -0.40
N HIS A 67 -3.52 6.01 0.16
CA HIS A 67 -3.73 6.01 1.60
C HIS A 67 -4.06 4.58 2.05
N ILE A 68 -3.16 4.00 2.83
CA ILE A 68 -3.33 2.66 3.39
C ILE A 68 -3.75 2.85 4.84
N LYS A 69 -5.01 2.54 5.13
CA LYS A 69 -5.57 2.76 6.45
C LYS A 69 -5.20 1.67 7.44
N SER A 70 -5.57 1.88 8.68
CA SER A 70 -5.17 1.03 9.80
C SER A 70 -5.51 -0.44 9.56
N ARG A 71 -4.58 -1.31 9.87
CA ARG A 71 -4.73 -2.78 9.78
C ARG A 71 -4.99 -3.31 8.37
N ALA A 72 -4.86 -2.49 7.35
CA ALA A 72 -4.93 -2.98 5.97
C ALA A 72 -3.70 -3.81 5.64
N VAL A 73 -3.85 -4.78 4.75
CA VAL A 73 -2.78 -5.70 4.35
C VAL A 73 -2.63 -5.64 2.84
N VAL A 74 -1.41 -5.39 2.36
CA VAL A 74 -1.10 -5.45 0.93
C VAL A 74 0.07 -6.40 0.73
N MET A 75 -0.13 -7.42 -0.09
CA MET A 75 0.83 -8.50 -0.30
C MET A 75 1.86 -8.18 -1.38
N GLY A 76 1.53 -7.31 -2.32
CA GLY A 76 2.43 -6.89 -3.39
C GLY A 76 3.07 -5.53 -3.13
N SER A 77 3.59 -4.92 -4.18
CA SER A 77 4.24 -3.61 -4.08
C SER A 77 3.22 -2.47 -4.12
N LEU A 78 3.62 -1.35 -3.53
CA LEU A 78 2.90 -0.08 -3.63
C LEU A 78 3.73 0.90 -4.43
N SER A 79 3.11 1.53 -5.43
CA SER A 79 3.76 2.55 -6.24
C SER A 79 2.78 3.68 -6.50
N ALA A 80 3.18 4.90 -6.20
CA ALA A 80 2.34 6.07 -6.45
C ALA A 80 3.18 7.22 -7.01
N ARG A 81 2.57 8.05 -7.85
CA ARG A 81 3.23 9.25 -8.34
C ARG A 81 3.25 10.34 -7.28
N GLU A 82 2.24 10.35 -6.41
CA GLU A 82 2.11 11.33 -5.36
C GLU A 82 2.29 10.67 -3.99
N ARG A 83 1.86 11.32 -2.95
CA ARG A 83 2.12 10.92 -1.57
C ARG A 83 1.47 9.57 -1.22
N ILE A 84 2.21 8.75 -0.47
CA ILE A 84 1.70 7.54 0.16
C ILE A 84 1.67 7.76 1.66
N VAL A 85 0.52 7.53 2.28
CA VAL A 85 0.35 7.56 3.74
C VAL A 85 -0.03 6.16 4.21
N ILE A 86 0.73 5.63 5.15
CA ILE A 86 0.51 4.29 5.72
C ILE A 86 0.20 4.46 7.21
N GLU A 87 -1.02 4.08 7.60
CA GLU A 87 -1.49 4.26 8.98
C GLU A 87 -1.05 3.11 9.89
N ASP A 88 -1.27 3.31 11.19
CA ASP A 88 -0.88 2.36 12.22
C ASP A 88 -1.49 0.97 12.01
N GLY A 89 -0.73 -0.05 12.26
CA GLY A 89 -1.18 -1.43 12.18
C GLY A 89 -1.26 -2.02 10.77
N ALA A 90 -1.02 -1.24 9.74
CA ALA A 90 -0.98 -1.74 8.37
C ALA A 90 0.22 -2.68 8.18
N ARG A 91 0.08 -3.68 7.31
CA ARG A 91 1.12 -4.65 6.99
C ARG A 91 1.33 -4.72 5.50
N LEU A 92 2.55 -4.43 5.07
CA LEU A 92 2.91 -4.35 3.66
C LEU A 92 4.10 -5.29 3.42
N SER A 93 4.00 -6.15 2.41
CA SER A 93 5.05 -7.13 2.11
C SER A 93 6.02 -6.68 1.03
N GLY A 94 5.52 -5.95 0.05
CA GLY A 94 6.33 -5.53 -1.09
C GLY A 94 7.02 -4.19 -0.90
N PRO A 95 7.80 -3.73 -1.88
CA PRO A 95 8.39 -2.41 -1.81
C PRO A 95 7.34 -1.31 -1.88
N VAL A 96 7.67 -0.17 -1.28
CA VAL A 96 6.82 1.02 -1.28
C VAL A 96 7.60 2.14 -1.97
N ILE A 97 7.06 2.66 -3.05
CA ILE A 97 7.74 3.67 -3.87
C ILE A 97 6.78 4.83 -4.15
N SER A 98 7.25 6.04 -3.90
CA SER A 98 6.53 7.26 -4.28
C SER A 98 7.47 8.20 -5.01
N GLU A 99 6.94 8.95 -5.98
CA GLU A 99 7.71 9.98 -6.67
C GLU A 99 7.80 11.28 -5.87
N THR A 100 7.08 11.41 -4.76
CA THR A 100 7.09 12.61 -3.91
C THR A 100 7.43 12.33 -2.45
N SER A 101 6.56 11.64 -1.72
CA SER A 101 6.78 11.40 -0.29
C SER A 101 6.04 10.18 0.23
N ILE A 102 6.58 9.61 1.30
CA ILE A 102 5.96 8.49 2.01
C ILE A 102 5.95 8.81 3.51
N VAL A 103 4.81 8.61 4.16
CA VAL A 103 4.68 8.69 5.60
C VAL A 103 4.30 7.32 6.12
N VAL A 104 5.11 6.78 7.05
CA VAL A 104 4.86 5.47 7.64
C VAL A 104 4.54 5.65 9.12
N GLY A 105 3.32 5.27 9.52
CA GLY A 105 2.91 5.24 10.91
C GLY A 105 3.44 3.99 11.63
N ALA A 106 2.82 3.60 12.73
CA ALA A 106 3.20 2.40 13.49
C ALA A 106 2.77 1.14 12.72
N ALA A 107 3.32 0.96 11.55
CA ALA A 107 3.02 -0.11 10.61
C ALA A 107 4.24 -0.98 10.37
N VAL A 108 4.06 -2.12 9.72
CA VAL A 108 5.14 -3.04 9.39
C VAL A 108 5.28 -3.13 7.88
N VAL A 109 6.47 -2.84 7.37
CA VAL A 109 6.81 -2.96 5.96
C VAL A 109 7.90 -4.03 5.81
N GLY A 110 7.63 -5.03 5.00
CA GLY A 110 8.51 -6.18 4.82
C GLY A 110 8.36 -7.22 5.92
N ILE A 111 9.15 -8.27 5.82
CA ILE A 111 9.28 -9.30 6.86
C ILE A 111 10.77 -9.62 7.04
N ALA A 112 11.13 -10.17 8.20
CA ALA A 112 12.54 -10.45 8.51
C ALA A 112 13.21 -11.37 7.49
N SER A 113 12.46 -12.36 6.98
CA SER A 113 12.97 -13.31 5.99
C SER A 113 12.92 -12.80 4.56
N LYS A 114 12.21 -11.71 4.28
CA LYS A 114 12.11 -11.13 2.94
C LYS A 114 12.13 -9.61 3.07
N ARG A 115 13.32 -9.06 3.03
CA ARG A 115 13.52 -7.62 3.17
C ARG A 115 13.05 -6.87 1.95
N THR A 116 12.64 -5.62 2.14
CA THR A 116 12.12 -4.78 1.08
C THR A 116 12.68 -3.35 1.19
N THR A 117 12.13 -2.45 0.40
CA THR A 117 12.57 -1.05 0.39
C THR A 117 11.40 -0.09 0.51
N VAL A 118 11.68 1.06 1.09
CA VAL A 118 10.78 2.22 1.10
C VAL A 118 11.56 3.36 0.44
N THR A 119 11.09 3.81 -0.70
CA THR A 119 11.84 4.74 -1.55
C THR A 119 10.97 5.92 -1.97
N ALA A 120 11.43 7.12 -1.66
CA ALA A 120 10.81 8.36 -2.12
C ALA A 120 11.80 9.50 -1.93
N PRO A 121 11.62 10.65 -2.61
CA PRO A 121 12.43 11.84 -2.33
C PRO A 121 12.38 12.23 -0.85
N ARG A 122 11.23 12.09 -0.22
CA ARG A 122 11.06 12.37 1.22
C ARG A 122 10.33 11.22 1.90
N VAL A 123 10.89 10.72 3.00
CA VAL A 123 10.28 9.67 3.82
C VAL A 123 10.22 10.13 5.27
N GLU A 124 9.03 10.05 5.84
CA GLU A 124 8.82 10.31 7.27
C GLU A 124 8.44 8.98 7.95
N LEU A 125 9.20 8.61 8.97
CA LEU A 125 8.92 7.44 9.79
C LEU A 125 8.42 7.92 11.15
N ARG A 126 7.22 7.54 11.53
CA ARG A 126 6.65 7.90 12.82
C ARG A 126 7.03 6.87 13.87
N ALA A 127 6.82 7.22 15.13
CA ALA A 127 7.12 6.31 16.24
C ALA A 127 6.38 4.99 16.06
N GLY A 128 7.07 3.87 16.21
CA GLY A 128 6.51 2.54 16.05
C GLY A 128 6.59 1.97 14.64
N ALA A 129 7.07 2.73 13.66
CA ALA A 129 7.28 2.20 12.31
C ALA A 129 8.36 1.11 12.34
N THR A 130 8.08 0.00 11.69
CA THR A 130 9.02 -1.12 11.57
C THR A 130 9.23 -1.42 10.09
N ILE A 131 10.46 -1.32 9.62
CA ILE A 131 10.80 -1.61 8.24
C ILE A 131 11.88 -2.68 8.21
N TYR A 132 11.54 -3.82 7.65
CA TYR A 132 12.50 -4.90 7.40
C TYR A 132 13.13 -4.68 6.04
N GLY A 133 14.19 -3.91 6.01
CA GLY A 133 14.88 -3.56 4.78
C GLY A 133 15.55 -2.20 4.84
N ALA A 134 15.49 -1.46 3.75
CA ALA A 134 16.15 -0.18 3.62
C ALA A 134 15.17 0.95 3.30
N VAL A 135 15.45 2.12 3.82
CA VAL A 135 14.76 3.36 3.48
C VAL A 135 15.70 4.19 2.63
N MET A 136 15.25 4.58 1.44
CA MET A 136 16.02 5.39 0.52
C MET A 136 15.30 6.72 0.25
N SER A 137 15.96 7.81 0.59
CA SER A 137 15.40 9.15 0.42
C SER A 137 16.40 10.03 -0.33
N ALA A 138 15.96 10.56 -1.47
CA ALA A 138 16.83 11.41 -2.30
C ALA A 138 17.07 12.78 -1.68
N ASP A 139 16.17 13.24 -0.79
CA ASP A 139 16.23 14.59 -0.20
C ASP A 139 16.96 14.62 1.14
N GLY A 140 17.85 13.67 1.42
CA GLY A 140 18.72 13.76 2.59
C GLY A 140 18.34 12.84 3.73
N GLY A 141 17.59 11.80 3.48
CA GLY A 141 17.29 10.78 4.43
C GLY A 141 15.86 10.84 4.97
N ALA A 142 15.58 9.97 5.93
CA ALA A 142 14.28 9.86 6.54
C ALA A 142 14.21 10.72 7.80
N SER A 143 13.05 11.33 8.04
CA SER A 143 12.78 11.97 9.32
C SER A 143 11.95 11.04 10.20
N VAL A 144 12.17 11.12 11.51
CA VAL A 144 11.43 10.33 12.50
C VAL A 144 10.61 11.29 13.32
N GLY A 145 9.31 11.08 13.25
CA GLY A 145 8.36 11.94 13.96
C GLY A 145 7.84 11.36 15.25
#